data_f4a4bc9cead0edfedb566548a4a61d92
#
_entry.id   f4a4bc9cead0edfedb566548a4a61d92
#
_cell.length_a   1.000
_cell.length_b   1.000
_cell.length_c   1.000
_cell.angle_alpha   90.00
_cell.angle_beta   90.00
_cell.angle_gamma   90.00
#
_symmetry.space_group_name_H-M   'P 1'
#
loop_
_entity.id
_entity.type
_entity.pdbx_description
1 polymer ?
#
loop_
_entity_poly.entity_id
_entity_poly.type
_entity_poly.pdbx_seq_one_letter_code
_entity_poly.pdbx_strand_id
1 'polypeptide(L)'
;MYDRLIKLIGEANYNKLKNKTVAVIGLGGVGGAVCECLARSGIGKLIIVDFDTIDISNLNRQIITNKTNIGCKKTEEMRKRVELISETKIIILDTFLSEDNLNDLFKYDIDYLIDACDSISTKKALIKRCTEENIPFISCMGTGNKLDPLKYEIVDIRKTSYDPIAKILRKYVKDMRITERVMVLYSKEEAKKVTGSISSIAYMPTIAGNLCASYVIRKILEND
;
A
#
# COMPACT_ATOMS: atom_id res chain seq x y z
N MET A 1 -9.04 18.25 -15.14
CA MET A 1 -9.24 17.12 -14.23
C MET A 1 -8.85 17.47 -12.79
N TYR A 2 -7.69 18.04 -12.55
CA TYR A 2 -7.16 18.31 -11.19
C TYR A 2 -7.44 19.71 -10.63
N ASP A 3 -8.34 20.50 -11.21
CA ASP A 3 -8.59 21.90 -10.82
C ASP A 3 -8.93 22.09 -9.33
N ARG A 4 -9.74 21.19 -8.77
CA ARG A 4 -10.09 21.24 -7.34
C ARG A 4 -8.90 20.89 -6.43
N LEU A 5 -8.06 19.97 -6.87
CA LEU A 5 -6.83 19.61 -6.16
C LEU A 5 -5.85 20.77 -6.20
N ILE A 6 -5.60 21.34 -7.39
CA ILE A 6 -4.69 22.48 -7.57
C ILE A 6 -5.15 23.70 -6.76
N LYS A 7 -6.45 23.98 -6.70
CA LYS A 7 -7.00 25.04 -5.85
C LYS A 7 -6.73 24.81 -4.36
N LEU A 8 -6.68 23.55 -3.93
CA LEU A 8 -6.46 23.21 -2.53
C LEU A 8 -4.97 23.25 -2.13
N ILE A 9 -4.10 22.70 -2.96
CA ILE A 9 -2.68 22.51 -2.60
C ILE A 9 -1.72 23.46 -3.33
N GLY A 10 -2.19 24.18 -4.33
CA GLY A 10 -1.38 25.04 -5.22
C GLY A 10 -0.71 24.27 -6.36
N GLU A 11 -0.35 24.99 -7.44
CA GLU A 11 0.22 24.40 -8.65
C GLU A 11 1.61 23.80 -8.42
N ALA A 12 2.43 24.44 -7.60
CA ALA A 12 3.77 23.93 -7.23
C ALA A 12 3.69 22.55 -6.57
N ASN A 13 2.80 22.37 -5.62
CA ASN A 13 2.59 21.08 -4.95
C ASN A 13 1.98 20.03 -5.85
N TYR A 14 1.07 20.40 -6.75
CA TYR A 14 0.55 19.49 -7.77
C TYR A 14 1.69 18.99 -8.68
N ASN A 15 2.58 19.87 -9.11
CA ASN A 15 3.73 19.51 -9.92
C ASN A 15 4.72 18.61 -9.16
N LYS A 16 4.90 18.79 -7.84
CA LYS A 16 5.65 17.84 -7.00
C LYS A 16 5.05 16.44 -7.11
N LEU A 17 3.73 16.29 -6.90
CA LEU A 17 3.04 14.98 -6.99
C LEU A 17 3.16 14.36 -8.38
N LYS A 18 2.96 15.15 -9.42
CA LYS A 18 3.04 14.72 -10.83
C LYS A 18 4.41 14.18 -11.23
N ASN A 19 5.48 14.60 -10.56
CA ASN A 19 6.83 14.15 -10.83
C ASN A 19 7.27 12.95 -9.97
N LYS A 20 6.39 12.43 -9.09
CA LYS A 20 6.74 11.34 -8.18
C LYS A 20 6.36 9.97 -8.71
N THR A 21 7.20 9.00 -8.35
CA THR A 21 6.99 7.57 -8.59
C THR A 21 6.73 6.88 -7.25
N VAL A 22 5.57 6.23 -7.12
CA VAL A 22 5.22 5.46 -5.92
C VAL A 22 5.08 3.99 -6.27
N ALA A 23 5.78 3.13 -5.54
CA ALA A 23 5.63 1.68 -5.64
C ALA A 23 4.53 1.19 -4.68
N VAL A 24 3.64 0.33 -5.17
CA VAL A 24 2.57 -0.29 -4.37
C VAL A 24 2.67 -1.80 -4.49
N ILE A 25 2.93 -2.46 -3.36
CA ILE A 25 3.15 -3.89 -3.28
C ILE A 25 1.91 -4.58 -2.73
N GLY A 26 1.28 -5.43 -3.55
CA GLY A 26 -0.01 -6.06 -3.28
C GLY A 26 -1.19 -5.20 -3.72
N LEU A 27 -2.11 -5.78 -4.51
CA LEU A 27 -3.32 -5.14 -5.05
C LEU A 27 -4.61 -5.72 -4.46
N GLY A 28 -4.55 -6.14 -3.20
CA GLY A 28 -5.74 -6.54 -2.44
C GLY A 28 -6.64 -5.35 -2.09
N GLY A 29 -7.47 -5.51 -1.06
CA GLY A 29 -8.38 -4.45 -0.61
C GLY A 29 -7.69 -3.17 -0.15
N VAL A 30 -6.48 -3.26 0.40
CA VAL A 30 -5.64 -2.11 0.79
C VAL A 30 -4.99 -1.49 -0.44
N GLY A 31 -4.17 -2.27 -1.17
CA GLY A 31 -3.36 -1.73 -2.26
C GLY A 31 -4.18 -1.21 -3.45
N GLY A 32 -5.32 -1.84 -3.75
CA GLY A 32 -6.24 -1.31 -4.76
C GLY A 32 -6.74 0.10 -4.41
N ALA A 33 -7.13 0.31 -3.13
CA ALA A 33 -7.57 1.63 -2.65
C ALA A 33 -6.41 2.64 -2.63
N VAL A 34 -5.18 2.21 -2.29
CA VAL A 34 -3.97 3.03 -2.40
C VAL A 34 -3.78 3.54 -3.82
N CYS A 35 -3.76 2.62 -4.80
CA CYS A 35 -3.51 2.99 -6.20
C CYS A 35 -4.56 3.98 -6.72
N GLU A 36 -5.84 3.75 -6.44
CA GLU A 36 -6.90 4.67 -6.85
C GLU A 36 -6.77 6.05 -6.21
N CYS A 37 -6.51 6.09 -4.90
CA CYS A 37 -6.33 7.36 -4.18
C CYS A 37 -5.14 8.15 -4.73
N LEU A 38 -3.99 7.51 -4.95
CA LEU A 38 -2.79 8.15 -5.50
C LEU A 38 -3.02 8.65 -6.92
N ALA A 39 -3.65 7.86 -7.79
CA ALA A 39 -3.97 8.23 -9.16
C ALA A 39 -4.91 9.45 -9.21
N ARG A 40 -5.98 9.44 -8.40
CA ARG A 40 -6.90 10.60 -8.29
C ARG A 40 -6.26 11.83 -7.67
N SER A 41 -5.17 11.66 -6.95
CA SER A 41 -4.40 12.76 -6.34
C SER A 41 -3.26 13.26 -7.23
N GLY A 42 -3.14 12.77 -8.47
CA GLY A 42 -2.20 13.30 -9.46
C GLY A 42 -0.76 12.81 -9.32
N ILE A 43 -0.52 11.66 -8.68
CA ILE A 43 0.79 11.00 -8.70
C ILE A 43 1.16 10.65 -10.15
N GLY A 44 2.38 11.00 -10.56
CA GLY A 44 2.79 10.86 -11.96
C GLY A 44 3.02 9.43 -12.40
N LYS A 45 3.54 8.57 -11.53
CA LYS A 45 3.85 7.17 -11.86
C LYS A 45 3.56 6.23 -10.69
N LEU A 46 2.95 5.08 -10.98
CA LEU A 46 2.81 3.97 -10.05
C LEU A 46 3.55 2.75 -10.59
N ILE A 47 4.32 2.09 -9.73
CA ILE A 47 4.84 0.75 -9.96
C ILE A 47 3.96 -0.18 -9.14
N ILE A 48 3.19 -1.04 -9.78
CA ILE A 48 2.26 -1.94 -9.10
C ILE A 48 2.76 -3.38 -9.18
N VAL A 49 2.77 -4.05 -8.03
CA VAL A 49 3.28 -5.41 -7.90
C VAL A 49 2.22 -6.31 -7.29
N ASP A 50 1.81 -7.34 -8.03
CA ASP A 50 0.93 -8.40 -7.54
C ASP A 50 1.09 -9.60 -8.49
N PHE A 51 0.82 -10.82 -8.02
CA PHE A 51 0.92 -12.04 -8.82
C PHE A 51 -0.42 -12.74 -8.99
N ASP A 52 -1.43 -12.30 -8.25
CA ASP A 52 -2.73 -12.96 -8.18
C ASP A 52 -3.62 -12.66 -9.39
N THR A 53 -4.58 -13.54 -9.56
CA THR A 53 -5.80 -13.31 -10.35
C THR A 53 -6.96 -12.92 -9.42
N ILE A 54 -7.99 -12.32 -10.01
CA ILE A 54 -9.22 -11.97 -9.31
C ILE A 54 -10.01 -13.24 -9.02
N ASP A 55 -10.37 -13.41 -7.74
CA ASP A 55 -11.23 -14.48 -7.24
C ASP A 55 -12.58 -13.92 -6.79
N ILE A 56 -13.63 -14.76 -6.84
CA ILE A 56 -14.97 -14.38 -6.41
C ILE A 56 -15.04 -13.90 -4.96
N SER A 57 -14.17 -14.43 -4.08
CA SER A 57 -14.06 -14.02 -2.68
C SER A 57 -13.48 -12.61 -2.50
N ASN A 58 -12.93 -12.02 -3.56
CA ASN A 58 -12.38 -10.67 -3.54
C ASN A 58 -13.45 -9.58 -3.72
N LEU A 59 -14.61 -9.93 -4.31
CA LEU A 59 -15.68 -9.00 -4.66
C LEU A 59 -16.16 -8.15 -3.49
N ASN A 60 -16.09 -8.68 -2.28
CA ASN A 60 -16.62 -8.00 -1.10
C ASN A 60 -15.77 -6.80 -0.63
N ARG A 61 -14.49 -6.66 -1.10
CA ARG A 61 -13.57 -5.66 -0.54
C ARG A 61 -12.49 -5.11 -1.48
N GLN A 62 -12.28 -5.70 -2.66
CA GLN A 62 -11.24 -5.26 -3.58
C GLN A 62 -11.85 -4.40 -4.70
N ILE A 63 -11.46 -3.14 -4.77
CA ILE A 63 -12.07 -2.12 -5.63
C ILE A 63 -11.95 -2.41 -7.14
N ILE A 64 -10.94 -3.21 -7.52
CA ILE A 64 -10.69 -3.60 -8.91
C ILE A 64 -11.58 -4.74 -9.38
N THR A 65 -12.32 -5.38 -8.47
CA THR A 65 -13.04 -6.61 -8.75
C THR A 65 -14.51 -6.36 -9.09
N ASN A 66 -15.00 -7.11 -10.05
CA ASN A 66 -16.40 -7.18 -10.41
C ASN A 66 -16.74 -8.57 -10.96
N LYS A 67 -18.02 -8.84 -11.24
CA LYS A 67 -18.47 -10.17 -11.70
C LYS A 67 -17.93 -10.57 -13.08
N THR A 68 -17.47 -9.60 -13.89
CA THR A 68 -17.06 -9.84 -15.28
C THR A 68 -15.56 -10.03 -15.44
N ASN A 69 -14.75 -9.75 -14.40
CA ASN A 69 -13.29 -9.85 -14.46
C ASN A 69 -12.68 -10.91 -13.53
N ILE A 70 -13.51 -11.87 -13.06
CA ILE A 70 -13.01 -13.03 -12.31
C ILE A 70 -12.03 -13.81 -13.19
N GLY A 71 -10.88 -14.18 -12.63
CA GLY A 71 -9.79 -14.87 -13.32
C GLY A 71 -8.80 -13.96 -14.06
N CYS A 72 -9.10 -12.66 -14.22
CA CYS A 72 -8.15 -11.70 -14.78
C CYS A 72 -7.03 -11.36 -13.79
N LYS A 73 -5.86 -10.98 -14.31
CA LYS A 73 -4.73 -10.50 -13.49
C LYS A 73 -5.08 -9.21 -12.76
N LYS A 74 -4.81 -9.15 -11.43
CA LYS A 74 -5.07 -7.96 -10.63
C LYS A 74 -4.30 -6.74 -11.13
N THR A 75 -3.07 -6.94 -11.56
CA THR A 75 -2.21 -5.88 -12.11
C THR A 75 -2.81 -5.24 -13.37
N GLU A 76 -3.31 -6.04 -14.30
CA GLU A 76 -3.95 -5.57 -15.52
C GLU A 76 -5.27 -4.83 -15.24
N GLU A 77 -6.09 -5.36 -14.34
CA GLU A 77 -7.35 -4.70 -13.98
C GLU A 77 -7.12 -3.38 -13.23
N MET A 78 -6.07 -3.31 -12.40
CA MET A 78 -5.69 -2.04 -11.75
C MET A 78 -5.18 -1.02 -12.78
N ARG A 79 -4.36 -1.44 -13.76
CA ARG A 79 -3.91 -0.58 -14.85
C ARG A 79 -5.10 0.01 -15.63
N LYS A 80 -6.00 -0.84 -16.10
CA LYS A 80 -7.23 -0.40 -16.82
C LYS A 80 -8.04 0.61 -15.98
N ARG A 81 -8.19 0.35 -14.69
CA ARG A 81 -8.93 1.23 -13.79
C ARG A 81 -8.25 2.60 -13.64
N VAL A 82 -6.94 2.64 -13.49
CA VAL A 82 -6.17 3.90 -13.38
C VAL A 82 -6.24 4.69 -14.68
N GLU A 83 -6.09 4.04 -15.83
CA GLU A 83 -6.18 4.67 -17.17
C GLU A 83 -7.56 5.33 -17.41
N LEU A 84 -8.63 4.80 -16.82
CA LEU A 84 -9.98 5.39 -16.92
C LEU A 84 -10.18 6.63 -16.05
N ILE A 85 -9.33 6.86 -15.04
CA ILE A 85 -9.55 7.89 -14.02
C ILE A 85 -8.42 8.92 -13.90
N SER A 86 -7.27 8.69 -14.56
CA SER A 86 -6.11 9.57 -14.44
C SER A 86 -5.14 9.40 -15.61
N GLU A 87 -4.16 10.31 -15.67
CA GLU A 87 -3.01 10.24 -16.59
C GLU A 87 -1.78 9.59 -15.95
N THR A 88 -1.94 8.99 -14.77
CA THR A 88 -0.86 8.33 -14.03
C THR A 88 -0.27 7.18 -14.83
N LYS A 89 1.03 7.20 -15.05
CA LYS A 89 1.73 6.12 -15.76
C LYS A 89 1.83 4.88 -14.88
N ILE A 90 1.53 3.71 -15.43
CA ILE A 90 1.59 2.43 -14.70
C ILE A 90 2.74 1.58 -15.23
N ILE A 91 3.57 1.09 -14.31
CA ILE A 91 4.53 0.01 -14.55
C ILE A 91 4.02 -1.22 -13.79
N ILE A 92 3.88 -2.32 -14.49
CA ILE A 92 3.41 -3.59 -13.92
C ILE A 92 4.59 -4.51 -13.65
N LEU A 93 4.61 -5.09 -12.45
CA LEU A 93 5.42 -6.23 -12.09
C LEU A 93 4.47 -7.37 -11.67
N ASP A 94 4.11 -8.23 -12.63
CA ASP A 94 3.22 -9.37 -12.41
C ASP A 94 4.01 -10.55 -11.83
N THR A 95 4.36 -10.45 -10.56
CA THR A 95 5.18 -11.42 -9.85
C THR A 95 4.92 -11.43 -8.34
N PHE A 96 5.15 -12.59 -7.72
CA PHE A 96 5.29 -12.67 -6.27
C PHE A 96 6.65 -12.07 -5.89
N LEU A 97 6.64 -10.98 -5.12
CA LEU A 97 7.86 -10.32 -4.69
C LEU A 97 8.50 -11.06 -3.51
N SER A 98 9.75 -11.45 -3.68
CA SER A 98 10.58 -12.13 -2.68
C SER A 98 11.96 -11.46 -2.59
N GLU A 99 12.80 -11.88 -1.63
CA GLU A 99 14.17 -11.38 -1.50
C GLU A 99 14.99 -11.59 -2.79
N ASP A 100 14.73 -12.70 -3.52
CA ASP A 100 15.50 -13.08 -4.70
C ASP A 100 15.25 -12.17 -5.92
N ASN A 101 14.06 -11.56 -6.01
CA ASN A 101 13.67 -10.73 -7.16
C ASN A 101 13.42 -9.25 -6.82
N LEU A 102 13.82 -8.80 -5.63
CA LEU A 102 13.69 -7.39 -5.24
C LEU A 102 14.35 -6.43 -6.24
N ASN A 103 15.44 -6.84 -6.88
CA ASN A 103 16.14 -6.00 -7.86
C ASN A 103 15.27 -5.65 -9.07
N ASP A 104 14.24 -6.44 -9.39
CA ASP A 104 13.30 -6.12 -10.45
C ASP A 104 12.42 -4.92 -10.10
N LEU A 105 12.18 -4.69 -8.82
CA LEU A 105 11.48 -3.51 -8.32
C LEU A 105 12.45 -2.33 -8.12
N PHE A 106 13.57 -2.58 -7.45
CA PHE A 106 14.50 -1.51 -7.04
C PHE A 106 15.43 -1.00 -8.17
N LYS A 107 15.30 -1.53 -9.40
CA LYS A 107 15.92 -0.91 -10.59
C LYS A 107 15.24 0.38 -11.06
N TYR A 108 14.06 0.69 -10.52
CA TYR A 108 13.33 1.93 -10.82
C TYR A 108 13.60 2.98 -9.74
N ASP A 109 13.62 4.25 -10.15
CA ASP A 109 13.68 5.37 -9.21
C ASP A 109 12.36 5.47 -8.45
N ILE A 110 12.33 5.04 -7.19
CA ILE A 110 11.18 5.01 -6.31
C ILE A 110 11.29 6.13 -5.30
N ASP A 111 10.38 7.10 -5.36
CA ASP A 111 10.32 8.20 -4.39
C ASP A 111 9.67 7.77 -3.07
N TYR A 112 8.73 6.80 -3.13
CA TYR A 112 8.02 6.27 -1.97
C TYR A 112 7.54 4.85 -2.22
N LEU A 113 7.53 3.99 -1.19
CA LEU A 113 7.00 2.63 -1.29
C LEU A 113 5.87 2.42 -0.29
N ILE A 114 4.75 1.82 -0.75
CA ILE A 114 3.63 1.39 0.10
C ILE A 114 3.54 -0.13 0.03
N ASP A 115 3.82 -0.76 1.15
CA ASP A 115 3.69 -2.20 1.31
C ASP A 115 2.28 -2.55 1.83
N ALA A 116 1.46 -3.08 0.94
CA ALA A 116 0.09 -3.54 1.19
C ALA A 116 -0.06 -5.06 1.00
N CYS A 117 1.04 -5.81 0.93
CA CYS A 117 1.00 -7.26 0.82
C CYS A 117 0.72 -7.93 2.18
N ASP A 118 0.39 -9.21 2.17
CA ASP A 118 0.14 -10.03 3.37
C ASP A 118 1.31 -10.95 3.73
N SER A 119 2.31 -11.08 2.84
CA SER A 119 3.49 -11.93 3.02
C SER A 119 4.46 -11.32 4.04
N ILE A 120 4.68 -12.01 5.16
CA ILE A 120 5.65 -11.59 6.19
C ILE A 120 7.08 -11.61 5.67
N SER A 121 7.45 -12.58 4.81
CA SER A 121 8.77 -12.64 4.19
C SER A 121 9.03 -11.44 3.30
N THR A 122 8.09 -11.09 2.44
CA THR A 122 8.16 -9.91 1.58
C THR A 122 8.26 -8.62 2.40
N LYS A 123 7.44 -8.47 3.45
CA LYS A 123 7.51 -7.31 4.36
C LYS A 123 8.89 -7.15 5.00
N LYS A 124 9.50 -8.24 5.45
CA LYS A 124 10.86 -8.21 6.02
C LYS A 124 11.90 -7.78 4.99
N ALA A 125 11.84 -8.35 3.78
CA ALA A 125 12.74 -8.01 2.69
C ALA A 125 12.61 -6.55 2.26
N LEU A 126 11.37 -6.03 2.16
CA LEU A 126 11.11 -4.61 1.87
C LEU A 126 11.61 -3.68 2.98
N ILE A 127 11.37 -3.99 4.27
CA ILE A 127 11.89 -3.20 5.40
C ILE A 127 13.40 -3.09 5.32
N LYS A 128 14.10 -4.23 5.15
CA LYS A 128 15.55 -4.28 5.04
C LYS A 128 16.04 -3.41 3.88
N ARG A 129 15.52 -3.66 2.68
CA ARG A 129 15.96 -2.99 1.46
C ARG A 129 15.68 -1.48 1.50
N CYS A 130 14.48 -1.06 1.89
CA CYS A 130 14.14 0.35 1.98
C CYS A 130 14.98 1.11 3.02
N THR A 131 15.32 0.47 4.15
CA THR A 131 16.19 1.10 5.16
C THR A 131 17.63 1.19 4.69
N GLU A 132 18.18 0.17 4.05
CA GLU A 132 19.53 0.16 3.48
C GLU A 132 19.69 1.21 2.37
N GLU A 133 18.69 1.42 1.52
CA GLU A 133 18.73 2.38 0.40
C GLU A 133 18.10 3.73 0.73
N ASN A 134 17.68 3.96 1.97
CA ASN A 134 17.03 5.20 2.41
C ASN A 134 15.78 5.56 1.58
N ILE A 135 15.04 4.57 1.09
CA ILE A 135 13.78 4.79 0.38
C ILE A 135 12.66 4.96 1.40
N PRO A 136 11.94 6.10 1.40
CA PRO A 136 10.81 6.31 2.30
C PRO A 136 9.70 5.29 2.03
N PHE A 137 9.15 4.69 3.09
CA PHE A 137 8.09 3.70 2.93
C PHE A 137 7.09 3.68 4.09
N ILE A 138 5.94 3.06 3.85
CA ILE A 138 4.96 2.71 4.87
C ILE A 138 4.46 1.29 4.60
N SER A 139 4.34 0.47 5.67
CA SER A 139 3.81 -0.88 5.59
C SER A 139 2.45 -0.98 6.29
N CYS A 140 1.45 -1.50 5.60
CA CYS A 140 0.13 -1.75 6.19
C CYS A 140 0.11 -3.09 6.90
N MET A 141 -0.33 -3.10 8.16
CA MET A 141 -0.51 -4.31 8.96
C MET A 141 -1.86 -4.96 8.68
N GLY A 142 -2.22 -6.01 9.43
CA GLY A 142 -3.45 -6.75 9.23
C GLY A 142 -4.72 -5.92 9.42
N THR A 143 -5.60 -5.92 8.40
CA THR A 143 -6.91 -5.24 8.43
C THR A 143 -8.08 -6.18 8.65
N GLY A 144 -7.84 -7.49 8.61
CA GLY A 144 -8.87 -8.51 8.78
C GLY A 144 -9.37 -8.68 10.22
N ASN A 145 -10.59 -9.21 10.35
CA ASN A 145 -11.26 -9.50 11.63
C ASN A 145 -11.48 -8.27 12.54
N LYS A 146 -11.56 -7.08 11.95
CA LYS A 146 -11.71 -5.78 12.63
C LYS A 146 -12.90 -5.02 12.03
N LEU A 147 -13.50 -4.12 12.83
CA LEU A 147 -14.69 -3.36 12.45
C LEU A 147 -14.58 -1.86 12.70
N ASP A 148 -13.66 -1.42 13.55
CA ASP A 148 -13.55 -0.02 13.94
C ASP A 148 -12.38 0.68 13.22
N PRO A 149 -12.65 1.42 12.14
CA PRO A 149 -11.61 2.12 11.39
C PRO A 149 -11.02 3.32 12.14
N LEU A 150 -11.70 3.83 13.17
CA LEU A 150 -11.18 4.93 14.00
C LEU A 150 -10.00 4.50 14.90
N LYS A 151 -9.76 3.20 15.01
CA LYS A 151 -8.61 2.65 15.73
C LYS A 151 -7.35 2.48 14.86
N TYR A 152 -7.39 2.89 13.60
CA TYR A 152 -6.19 2.96 12.78
C TYR A 152 -5.25 4.07 13.23
N GLU A 153 -3.95 3.73 13.30
CA GLU A 153 -2.86 4.68 13.58
C GLU A 153 -1.68 4.47 12.66
N ILE A 154 -1.00 5.55 12.31
CA ILE A 154 0.28 5.53 11.59
C ILE A 154 1.37 5.91 12.58
N VAL A 155 2.22 4.94 12.91
CA VAL A 155 3.28 5.07 13.92
C VAL A 155 4.54 4.32 13.49
N ASP A 156 5.64 4.57 14.19
CA ASP A 156 6.79 3.65 14.12
C ASP A 156 6.39 2.27 14.64
N ILE A 157 6.84 1.21 13.98
CA ILE A 157 6.47 -0.17 14.32
C ILE A 157 6.74 -0.52 15.78
N ARG A 158 7.73 0.10 16.41
CA ARG A 158 8.10 -0.09 17.83
C ARG A 158 7.01 0.34 18.78
N LYS A 159 6.07 1.20 18.34
CA LYS A 159 4.94 1.72 19.14
C LYS A 159 3.63 0.95 18.93
N THR A 160 3.64 -0.09 18.09
CA THR A 160 2.43 -0.88 17.79
C THR A 160 2.06 -1.84 18.93
N SER A 161 0.77 -2.22 19.03
CA SER A 161 0.22 -3.17 20.00
C SER A 161 -0.80 -4.10 19.32
N TYR A 162 -1.12 -5.23 19.95
CA TYR A 162 -2.20 -6.19 19.58
C TYR A 162 -2.17 -6.79 18.16
N ASP A 163 -1.32 -6.31 17.25
CA ASP A 163 -1.26 -6.83 15.88
C ASP A 163 -0.21 -7.94 15.77
N PRO A 164 -0.58 -9.18 15.34
CA PRO A 164 0.34 -10.30 15.24
C PRO A 164 1.47 -10.08 14.20
N ILE A 165 1.15 -9.45 13.06
CA ILE A 165 2.14 -9.16 12.01
C ILE A 165 3.14 -8.13 12.54
N ALA A 166 2.64 -7.05 13.14
CA ALA A 166 3.49 -6.04 13.77
C ALA A 166 4.39 -6.63 14.86
N LYS A 167 3.90 -7.60 15.66
CA LYS A 167 4.72 -8.29 16.66
C LYS A 167 5.91 -9.01 16.03
N ILE A 168 5.70 -9.72 14.93
CA ILE A 168 6.76 -10.44 14.20
C ILE A 168 7.76 -9.45 13.60
N LEU A 169 7.28 -8.39 12.97
CA LEU A 169 8.14 -7.40 12.32
C LEU A 169 8.90 -6.53 13.35
N ARG A 170 8.31 -6.21 14.53
CA ARG A 170 9.05 -5.57 15.63
C ARG A 170 10.24 -6.40 16.09
N LYS A 171 10.03 -7.73 16.23
CA LYS A 171 11.12 -8.63 16.58
C LYS A 171 12.20 -8.59 15.49
N TYR A 172 11.81 -8.69 14.23
CA TYR A 172 12.73 -8.63 13.10
C TYR A 172 13.56 -7.33 13.09
N VAL A 173 12.91 -6.16 13.21
CA VAL A 173 13.58 -4.86 13.26
C VAL A 173 14.59 -4.78 14.41
N LYS A 174 14.26 -5.36 15.58
CA LYS A 174 15.17 -5.44 16.73
C LYS A 174 16.35 -6.38 16.46
N ASP A 175 16.08 -7.57 15.95
CA ASP A 175 17.09 -8.61 15.70
C ASP A 175 18.11 -8.14 14.63
N MET A 176 17.62 -7.45 13.60
CA MET A 176 18.43 -6.86 12.52
C MET A 176 19.09 -5.52 12.91
N ARG A 177 18.85 -5.01 14.12
CA ARG A 177 19.38 -3.73 14.64
C ARG A 177 19.07 -2.54 13.72
N ILE A 178 17.91 -2.55 13.07
CA ILE A 178 17.45 -1.43 12.24
C ILE A 178 17.14 -0.25 13.16
N THR A 179 17.84 0.88 12.97
CA THR A 179 17.69 2.11 13.76
C THR A 179 16.70 3.09 13.13
N GLU A 180 16.57 3.05 11.83
CA GLU A 180 15.71 3.89 11.00
C GLU A 180 14.23 3.70 11.40
N ARG A 181 13.42 4.73 11.12
CA ARG A 181 11.99 4.66 11.39
C ARG A 181 11.30 3.72 10.39
N VAL A 182 10.63 2.71 10.91
CA VAL A 182 9.78 1.80 10.14
C VAL A 182 8.33 2.21 10.35
N MET A 183 7.81 3.04 9.45
CA MET A 183 6.44 3.55 9.55
C MET A 183 5.43 2.48 9.14
N VAL A 184 4.41 2.31 9.96
CA VAL A 184 3.34 1.33 9.71
C VAL A 184 1.96 1.92 9.97
N LEU A 185 0.99 1.49 9.17
CA LEU A 185 -0.43 1.61 9.50
C LEU A 185 -0.87 0.34 10.20
N TYR A 186 -1.41 0.45 11.41
CA TYR A 186 -1.99 -0.66 12.15
C TYR A 186 -3.27 -0.23 12.87
N SER A 187 -4.05 -1.19 13.34
CA SER A 187 -5.23 -0.91 14.18
C SER A 187 -4.97 -1.35 15.62
N LYS A 188 -5.33 -0.50 16.58
CA LYS A 188 -5.37 -0.83 18.02
C LYS A 188 -6.50 -1.80 18.38
N GLU A 189 -7.42 -2.06 17.45
CA GLU A 189 -8.50 -3.01 17.68
C GLU A 189 -7.94 -4.42 17.75
N GLU A 190 -8.29 -5.17 18.82
CA GLU A 190 -8.05 -6.60 18.84
C GLU A 190 -8.89 -7.30 17.79
N ALA A 191 -8.24 -8.16 17.01
CA ALA A 191 -8.93 -8.93 15.98
C ALA A 191 -9.99 -9.84 16.62
N LYS A 192 -11.20 -9.83 16.07
CA LYS A 192 -12.27 -10.73 16.49
C LYS A 192 -11.86 -12.18 16.23
N LYS A 193 -12.15 -13.04 17.20
CA LYS A 193 -11.99 -14.48 17.01
C LYS A 193 -13.08 -14.97 16.07
N VAL A 194 -12.69 -15.40 14.87
CA VAL A 194 -13.59 -16.04 13.90
C VAL A 194 -13.09 -17.44 13.61
N THR A 195 -14.03 -18.36 13.34
CA THR A 195 -13.69 -19.73 12.92
C THR A 195 -13.37 -19.75 11.43
N GLY A 196 -12.32 -20.47 11.03
CA GLY A 196 -11.92 -20.60 9.63
C GLY A 196 -10.91 -19.52 9.17
N SER A 197 -11.10 -19.02 7.96
CA SER A 197 -10.20 -18.04 7.35
C SER A 197 -10.37 -16.62 7.91
N ILE A 198 -9.37 -15.77 7.68
CA ILE A 198 -9.43 -14.35 8.00
C ILE A 198 -10.60 -13.72 7.24
N SER A 199 -11.49 -13.06 7.99
CA SER A 199 -12.67 -12.39 7.46
C SER A 199 -12.42 -10.90 7.30
N SER A 200 -13.13 -10.26 6.38
CA SER A 200 -12.98 -8.83 6.12
C SER A 200 -14.32 -8.20 5.73
N ILE A 201 -14.45 -6.93 6.05
CA ILE A 201 -15.55 -6.07 5.61
C ILE A 201 -14.99 -4.97 4.71
N ALA A 202 -15.75 -4.56 3.70
CA ALA A 202 -15.29 -3.72 2.60
C ALA A 202 -14.55 -2.44 3.04
N TYR A 203 -15.08 -1.72 4.01
CA TYR A 203 -14.54 -0.42 4.41
C TYR A 203 -13.20 -0.51 5.15
N MET A 204 -12.92 -1.58 5.89
CA MET A 204 -11.69 -1.68 6.68
C MET A 204 -10.42 -1.61 5.82
N PRO A 205 -10.20 -2.49 4.83
CA PRO A 205 -9.01 -2.38 3.99
C PRO A 205 -9.02 -1.14 3.10
N THR A 206 -10.19 -0.65 2.67
CA THR A 206 -10.30 0.55 1.84
C THR A 206 -9.87 1.80 2.59
N ILE A 207 -10.32 1.98 3.85
CA ILE A 207 -9.90 3.09 4.70
C ILE A 207 -8.40 2.99 5.01
N ALA A 208 -7.88 1.79 5.31
CA ALA A 208 -6.45 1.57 5.53
C ALA A 208 -5.63 2.01 4.31
N GLY A 209 -6.06 1.64 3.10
CA GLY A 209 -5.41 2.05 1.85
C GLY A 209 -5.42 3.57 1.66
N ASN A 210 -6.55 4.22 1.89
CA ASN A 210 -6.66 5.69 1.81
C ASN A 210 -5.79 6.40 2.86
N LEU A 211 -5.66 5.85 4.07
CA LEU A 211 -4.77 6.40 5.10
C LEU A 211 -3.29 6.27 4.71
N CYS A 212 -2.87 5.13 4.14
CA CYS A 212 -1.51 4.95 3.63
C CYS A 212 -1.22 5.95 2.49
N ALA A 213 -2.13 6.08 1.52
CA ALA A 213 -1.99 7.04 0.42
C ALA A 213 -1.94 8.48 0.93
N SER A 214 -2.83 8.86 1.85
CA SER A 214 -2.83 10.17 2.50
C SER A 214 -1.51 10.49 3.20
N TYR A 215 -0.95 9.52 3.92
CA TYR A 215 0.34 9.67 4.57
C TYR A 215 1.45 9.98 3.55
N VAL A 216 1.53 9.21 2.47
CA VAL A 216 2.55 9.40 1.42
C VAL A 216 2.39 10.74 0.73
N ILE A 217 1.16 11.10 0.32
CA ILE A 217 0.88 12.40 -0.31
C ILE A 217 1.35 13.54 0.59
N ARG A 218 0.97 13.54 1.87
CA ARG A 218 1.39 14.58 2.81
C ARG A 218 2.91 14.64 2.97
N LYS A 219 3.59 13.49 3.03
CA LYS A 219 5.05 13.45 3.12
C LYS A 219 5.73 14.02 1.87
N ILE A 220 5.19 13.78 0.69
CA ILE A 220 5.70 14.39 -0.55
C ILE A 220 5.50 15.92 -0.53
N LEU A 221 4.38 16.39 0.00
CA LEU A 221 4.08 17.83 0.07
C LEU A 221 4.86 18.56 1.17
N GLU A 222 5.21 17.88 2.28
CA GLU A 222 5.99 18.43 3.40
C GLU A 222 7.50 18.54 3.09
N ASN A 223 8.03 17.72 2.17
CA ASN A 223 9.46 17.74 1.82
C ASN A 223 9.70 18.83 0.75
N ASP A 224 10.39 19.88 1.14
CA ASP A 224 10.92 20.93 0.25
C ASP A 224 12.18 20.47 -0.48
#